data_1b8c8ce68e5700f1a0fe4466a832aa97
#
_entry.id   1b8c8ce68e5700f1a0fe4466a832aa97
#
_cell.length_a   1.000
_cell.length_b   1.000
_cell.length_c   1.000
_cell.angle_alpha   90.00
_cell.angle_beta   90.00
_cell.angle_gamma   90.00
#
_symmetry.space_group_name_H-M   'P 1'
#
loop_
_entity.id
_entity.type
_entity.pdbx_description
1 polymer ?
#
loop_
_entity_poly.entity_id
_entity_poly.type
_entity_poly.pdbx_seq_one_letter_code
_entity_poly.pdbx_strand_id
1 'polypeptide(L)'
;MNIDNLKKLISIYEDKLDMIYGRKHDELFKWRAVQHFRDVWYAPENAKLSFAQRFNMAKKQCSVLIDNSRISPSNGVVKLAEVAEKEVEHLFFDVLLADDGGDITIRQNNMEAFLEGMETLRVKHYPQCWKYKQDRHAASCYLCFFAPDDNFIYHYTEVEEFAKHIEYGIDIGSGENFRLDAYYKMCYEVIEVLKESMSLLNKQKAFISADEFYNDESLHLLVFNIMWCANTYNFYNGMTHRSKKESIKEYTLQQLREKERAEYEVKRNALLDEIKQLEIELSGYEDISLIGVQVSDKITGVVGVIVEQNVNEITVQYDKVTKMYIINKKYKSRPRFEDDEEIVEIFTEYDEKKARLDFLCRELARL
;
A
#
# COMPACT_ATOMS: atom_id res chain seq x y z
N MET A 1 -1.18 7.94 10.69
CA MET A 1 -1.56 7.32 11.98
C MET A 1 -0.59 7.76 13.07
N ASN A 2 -1.06 8.00 14.27
CA ASN A 2 -0.23 8.28 15.45
C ASN A 2 0.20 6.95 16.10
N ILE A 3 1.44 6.54 15.81
CA ILE A 3 2.01 5.26 16.26
C ILE A 3 2.16 5.21 17.79
N ASP A 4 2.46 6.33 18.46
CA ASP A 4 2.61 6.36 19.91
C ASP A 4 1.28 6.10 20.62
N ASN A 5 0.19 6.69 20.12
CA ASN A 5 -1.15 6.43 20.62
C ASN A 5 -1.55 4.96 20.38
N LEU A 6 -1.24 4.40 19.21
CA LEU A 6 -1.52 2.99 18.91
C LEU A 6 -0.71 2.06 19.86
N LYS A 7 0.58 2.29 20.01
CA LYS A 7 1.42 1.51 20.93
C LYS A 7 0.94 1.59 22.39
N LYS A 8 0.45 2.76 22.80
CA LYS A 8 -0.15 2.94 24.12
C LYS A 8 -1.44 2.10 24.29
N LEU A 9 -2.32 2.09 23.28
CA LEU A 9 -3.54 1.26 23.30
C LEU A 9 -3.20 -0.24 23.36
N ILE A 10 -2.23 -0.69 22.58
CA ILE A 10 -1.74 -2.08 22.58
C ILE A 10 -1.19 -2.45 23.95
N SER A 11 -0.40 -1.58 24.59
CA SER A 11 0.13 -1.81 25.93
C SER A 11 -0.98 -1.90 26.98
N ILE A 12 -1.96 -1.00 26.95
CA ILE A 12 -3.12 -1.04 27.86
C ILE A 12 -3.91 -2.33 27.66
N TYR A 13 -4.11 -2.76 26.42
CA TYR A 13 -4.80 -4.00 26.10
C TYR A 13 -4.03 -5.21 26.66
N GLU A 14 -2.72 -5.26 26.48
CA GLU A 14 -1.85 -6.33 26.99
C GLU A 14 -1.89 -6.41 28.52
N ASP A 15 -1.81 -5.27 29.22
CA ASP A 15 -1.87 -5.20 30.69
C ASP A 15 -3.21 -5.66 31.24
N LYS A 16 -4.27 -5.62 30.44
CA LYS A 16 -5.64 -5.98 30.85
C LYS A 16 -6.10 -7.36 30.35
N LEU A 17 -5.23 -8.14 29.70
CA LEU A 17 -5.61 -9.44 29.11
C LEU A 17 -6.32 -10.38 30.09
N ASP A 18 -5.79 -10.54 31.31
CA ASP A 18 -6.40 -11.41 32.33
C ASP A 18 -7.81 -10.96 32.73
N MET A 19 -8.05 -9.65 32.75
CA MET A 19 -9.38 -9.09 32.99
C MET A 19 -10.30 -9.35 31.79
N ILE A 20 -9.83 -9.02 30.59
CA ILE A 20 -10.59 -9.08 29.33
C ILE A 20 -11.01 -10.53 29.03
N TYR A 21 -10.11 -11.48 29.23
CA TYR A 21 -10.31 -12.90 28.95
C TYR A 21 -10.82 -13.68 30.16
N GLY A 22 -10.90 -13.03 31.33
CA GLY A 22 -11.48 -13.63 32.53
C GLY A 22 -12.97 -13.89 32.37
N ARG A 23 -13.51 -14.85 33.13
CA ARG A 23 -14.92 -15.33 33.09
C ARG A 23 -15.98 -14.21 33.13
N LYS A 24 -15.66 -13.06 33.71
CA LYS A 24 -16.62 -11.95 33.86
C LYS A 24 -16.85 -11.23 32.54
N HIS A 25 -15.81 -11.11 31.69
CA HIS A 25 -15.85 -10.34 30.44
C HIS A 25 -15.85 -11.26 29.23
N ASP A 26 -15.06 -12.34 29.28
CA ASP A 26 -15.03 -13.44 28.31
C ASP A 26 -14.91 -13.01 26.84
N GLU A 27 -14.05 -12.01 26.57
CA GLU A 27 -13.87 -11.50 25.21
C GLU A 27 -13.28 -12.54 24.23
N LEU A 28 -12.82 -13.70 24.74
CA LEU A 28 -12.45 -14.85 23.91
C LEU A 28 -13.64 -15.46 23.14
N PHE A 29 -14.88 -15.10 23.50
CA PHE A 29 -16.06 -15.60 22.79
C PHE A 29 -16.01 -15.35 21.27
N LYS A 30 -15.27 -14.34 20.81
CA LYS A 30 -15.13 -14.01 19.37
C LYS A 30 -14.42 -15.12 18.61
N TRP A 31 -13.30 -15.62 19.16
CA TRP A 31 -12.56 -16.75 18.57
C TRP A 31 -13.36 -18.05 18.65
N ARG A 32 -14.09 -18.29 19.76
CA ARG A 32 -15.01 -19.43 19.88
C ARG A 32 -16.14 -19.34 18.88
N ALA A 33 -16.71 -18.16 18.66
CA ALA A 33 -17.80 -17.97 17.72
C ALA A 33 -17.36 -18.31 16.29
N VAL A 34 -16.20 -17.84 15.86
CA VAL A 34 -15.65 -18.15 14.53
C VAL A 34 -15.36 -19.64 14.41
N GLN A 35 -14.71 -20.28 15.41
CA GLN A 35 -14.42 -21.71 15.38
C GLN A 35 -15.74 -22.51 15.32
N HIS A 36 -16.69 -22.23 16.21
CA HIS A 36 -17.99 -22.91 16.23
C HIS A 36 -18.75 -22.79 14.90
N PHE A 37 -18.76 -21.57 14.30
CA PHE A 37 -19.41 -21.40 13.00
C PHE A 37 -18.80 -22.32 11.95
N ARG A 38 -17.48 -22.34 11.86
CA ARG A 38 -16.73 -23.15 10.87
C ARG A 38 -16.91 -24.65 11.13
N ASP A 39 -16.82 -25.10 12.38
CA ASP A 39 -17.02 -26.51 12.74
C ASP A 39 -18.41 -26.99 12.34
N VAL A 40 -19.44 -26.23 12.61
CA VAL A 40 -20.82 -26.60 12.25
C VAL A 40 -21.05 -26.46 10.75
N TRP A 41 -20.54 -25.39 10.14
CA TRP A 41 -20.78 -25.14 8.71
C TRP A 41 -20.07 -26.14 7.82
N TYR A 42 -18.84 -26.51 8.11
CA TYR A 42 -18.04 -27.41 7.28
C TYR A 42 -18.13 -28.88 7.71
N ALA A 43 -18.92 -29.20 8.75
CA ALA A 43 -19.15 -30.59 9.17
C ALA A 43 -19.82 -31.40 8.05
N PRO A 44 -19.24 -32.55 7.62
CA PRO A 44 -19.82 -33.36 6.56
C PRO A 44 -21.25 -33.84 6.82
N GLU A 45 -21.58 -34.13 8.08
CA GLU A 45 -22.92 -34.55 8.49
C GLU A 45 -23.97 -33.46 8.29
N ASN A 46 -23.59 -32.19 8.33
CA ASN A 46 -24.48 -31.05 8.13
C ASN A 46 -24.67 -30.68 6.64
N ALA A 47 -23.93 -31.30 5.72
CA ALA A 47 -24.01 -30.99 4.29
C ALA A 47 -25.38 -31.31 3.65
N LYS A 48 -26.18 -32.17 4.30
CA LYS A 48 -27.51 -32.55 3.83
C LYS A 48 -28.65 -31.66 4.36
N LEU A 49 -28.33 -30.75 5.30
CA LEU A 49 -29.31 -29.83 5.85
C LEU A 49 -29.59 -28.70 4.84
N SER A 50 -30.79 -28.13 4.90
CA SER A 50 -31.09 -26.91 4.18
C SER A 50 -30.18 -25.77 4.67
N PHE A 51 -29.98 -24.75 3.84
CA PHE A 51 -29.21 -23.56 4.24
C PHE A 51 -29.75 -22.97 5.55
N ALA A 52 -31.06 -22.80 5.66
CA ALA A 52 -31.69 -22.27 6.87
C ALA A 52 -31.34 -23.09 8.12
N GLN A 53 -31.42 -24.42 8.04
CA GLN A 53 -31.10 -25.31 9.15
C GLN A 53 -29.62 -25.23 9.52
N ARG A 54 -28.73 -25.33 8.54
CA ARG A 54 -27.28 -25.29 8.71
C ARG A 54 -26.82 -23.95 9.30
N PHE A 55 -27.30 -22.84 8.73
CA PHE A 55 -27.00 -21.50 9.24
C PHE A 55 -27.54 -21.29 10.65
N ASN A 56 -28.77 -21.76 10.95
CA ASN A 56 -29.34 -21.66 12.28
C ASN A 56 -28.56 -22.43 13.34
N MET A 57 -27.92 -23.55 12.97
CA MET A 57 -27.03 -24.27 13.86
C MET A 57 -25.69 -23.52 14.03
N ALA A 58 -25.09 -23.10 12.95
CA ALA A 58 -23.78 -22.42 12.95
C ALA A 58 -23.81 -21.08 13.72
N LYS A 59 -24.90 -20.31 13.60
CA LYS A 59 -25.01 -18.99 14.27
C LYS A 59 -25.20 -19.03 15.79
N LYS A 60 -25.42 -20.19 16.42
CA LYS A 60 -25.79 -20.29 17.85
C LYS A 60 -24.83 -19.56 18.79
N GLN A 61 -23.52 -19.60 18.50
CA GLN A 61 -22.53 -18.88 19.29
C GLN A 61 -22.11 -17.54 18.66
N CYS A 62 -22.56 -17.24 17.44
CA CYS A 62 -22.17 -16.07 16.68
C CYS A 62 -23.17 -14.92 16.76
N SER A 63 -24.43 -15.20 17.16
CA SER A 63 -25.50 -14.19 17.19
C SER A 63 -25.15 -12.97 18.06
N VAL A 64 -24.37 -13.15 19.11
CA VAL A 64 -23.89 -12.05 19.97
C VAL A 64 -22.98 -11.07 19.22
N LEU A 65 -22.25 -11.56 18.22
CA LEU A 65 -21.42 -10.70 17.36
C LEU A 65 -22.23 -10.00 16.28
N ILE A 66 -23.30 -10.64 15.76
CA ILE A 66 -24.06 -10.17 14.59
C ILE A 66 -25.25 -9.30 15.01
N ASP A 67 -25.99 -9.75 16.02
CA ASP A 67 -27.26 -9.17 16.42
C ASP A 67 -27.06 -8.06 17.46
N ASN A 68 -27.95 -7.09 17.48
CA ASN A 68 -27.97 -6.03 18.47
C ASN A 68 -29.41 -5.80 19.01
N SER A 69 -29.57 -4.84 19.93
CA SER A 69 -30.86 -4.55 20.51
C SER A 69 -31.92 -4.06 19.52
N ARG A 70 -31.51 -3.58 18.36
CA ARG A 70 -32.44 -3.00 17.35
C ARG A 70 -32.75 -3.97 16.23
N ILE A 71 -31.76 -4.67 15.70
CA ILE A 71 -31.91 -5.61 14.59
C ILE A 71 -31.33 -6.97 14.94
N SER A 72 -31.86 -8.01 14.32
CA SER A 72 -31.40 -9.40 14.45
C SER A 72 -31.14 -9.97 13.05
N PRO A 73 -30.04 -9.52 12.42
CA PRO A 73 -29.67 -9.94 11.07
C PRO A 73 -29.52 -11.44 10.96
N SER A 74 -28.92 -12.11 11.97
CA SER A 74 -28.74 -13.55 11.97
C SER A 74 -30.03 -14.34 11.90
N ASN A 75 -31.08 -13.89 12.60
CA ASN A 75 -32.42 -14.47 12.50
C ASN A 75 -33.08 -14.10 11.16
N GLY A 76 -32.79 -12.90 10.63
CA GLY A 76 -33.23 -12.47 9.31
C GLY A 76 -32.79 -13.42 8.22
N VAL A 77 -31.50 -13.83 8.21
CA VAL A 77 -30.96 -14.81 7.26
C VAL A 77 -31.74 -16.13 7.36
N VAL A 78 -31.90 -16.69 8.57
CA VAL A 78 -32.67 -17.95 8.76
C VAL A 78 -34.07 -17.84 8.21
N LYS A 79 -34.80 -16.76 8.58
CA LYS A 79 -36.19 -16.58 8.17
C LYS A 79 -36.36 -16.36 6.67
N LEU A 80 -35.44 -15.65 6.05
CA LEU A 80 -35.45 -15.47 4.60
C LEU A 80 -35.11 -16.76 3.88
N ALA A 81 -34.14 -17.54 4.39
CA ALA A 81 -33.80 -18.82 3.80
C ALA A 81 -34.91 -19.89 3.96
N GLU A 82 -35.75 -19.81 4.98
CA GLU A 82 -36.95 -20.69 5.12
C GLU A 82 -37.97 -20.51 3.99
N VAL A 83 -37.99 -19.34 3.34
CA VAL A 83 -39.00 -19.00 2.30
C VAL A 83 -38.41 -18.72 0.91
N ALA A 84 -37.12 -18.48 0.82
CA ALA A 84 -36.40 -18.11 -0.40
C ALA A 84 -34.96 -18.63 -0.36
N GLU A 85 -34.80 -19.95 -0.12
CA GLU A 85 -33.48 -20.57 0.16
C GLU A 85 -32.49 -20.36 -0.95
N LYS A 86 -32.85 -20.62 -2.22
CA LYS A 86 -31.97 -20.47 -3.36
C LYS A 86 -31.48 -19.05 -3.60
N GLU A 87 -32.37 -18.07 -3.37
CA GLU A 87 -32.03 -16.67 -3.50
C GLU A 87 -31.07 -16.24 -2.37
N VAL A 88 -31.26 -16.74 -1.15
CA VAL A 88 -30.33 -16.50 -0.04
C VAL A 88 -28.98 -17.15 -0.28
N GLU A 89 -28.95 -18.41 -0.74
CA GLU A 89 -27.71 -19.10 -1.12
C GLU A 89 -26.95 -18.34 -2.20
N HIS A 90 -27.65 -17.92 -3.26
CA HIS A 90 -27.06 -17.10 -4.31
C HIS A 90 -26.45 -15.81 -3.75
N LEU A 91 -27.17 -15.08 -2.89
CA LEU A 91 -26.66 -13.84 -2.29
C LEU A 91 -25.43 -14.10 -1.40
N PHE A 92 -25.36 -15.24 -0.71
CA PHE A 92 -24.19 -15.57 0.09
C PHE A 92 -23.00 -16.00 -0.78
N PHE A 93 -23.18 -16.98 -1.68
CA PHE A 93 -22.05 -17.66 -2.33
C PHE A 93 -21.64 -17.03 -3.66
N ASP A 94 -22.62 -16.52 -4.43
CA ASP A 94 -22.36 -15.97 -5.77
C ASP A 94 -22.24 -14.43 -5.75
N VAL A 95 -22.58 -13.79 -4.59
CA VAL A 95 -22.48 -12.33 -4.43
C VAL A 95 -21.50 -11.97 -3.30
N LEU A 96 -21.86 -12.21 -2.01
CA LEU A 96 -21.05 -11.77 -0.87
C LEU A 96 -19.66 -12.44 -0.82
N LEU A 97 -19.62 -13.76 -1.05
CA LEU A 97 -18.42 -14.61 -1.00
C LEU A 97 -17.86 -14.91 -2.39
N ALA A 98 -18.35 -14.23 -3.43
CA ALA A 98 -17.79 -14.37 -4.77
C ALA A 98 -16.30 -14.01 -4.78
N ASP A 99 -15.53 -14.73 -5.60
CA ASP A 99 -14.11 -14.47 -5.77
C ASP A 99 -13.90 -13.04 -6.28
N ASP A 100 -13.21 -12.24 -5.49
CA ASP A 100 -12.87 -10.86 -5.80
C ASP A 100 -11.43 -10.69 -6.33
N GLY A 101 -10.69 -11.79 -6.47
CA GLY A 101 -9.28 -11.76 -6.91
C GLY A 101 -8.38 -10.94 -5.99
N GLY A 102 -8.80 -10.65 -4.76
CA GLY A 102 -8.10 -9.78 -3.80
C GLY A 102 -8.36 -8.27 -4.02
N ASP A 103 -9.26 -7.91 -4.94
CA ASP A 103 -9.65 -6.50 -5.15
C ASP A 103 -10.70 -6.06 -4.12
N ILE A 104 -10.28 -5.21 -3.21
CA ILE A 104 -11.11 -4.69 -2.13
C ILE A 104 -12.31 -3.86 -2.65
N THR A 105 -12.21 -3.27 -3.84
CA THR A 105 -13.30 -2.51 -4.47
C THR A 105 -14.40 -3.46 -4.93
N ILE A 106 -14.03 -4.60 -5.52
CA ILE A 106 -14.97 -5.67 -5.89
C ILE A 106 -15.63 -6.20 -4.62
N ARG A 107 -14.87 -6.47 -3.56
CA ARG A 107 -15.41 -6.94 -2.26
C ARG A 107 -16.42 -5.97 -1.67
N GLN A 108 -16.15 -4.67 -1.71
CA GLN A 108 -17.09 -3.65 -1.26
C GLN A 108 -18.38 -3.67 -2.10
N ASN A 109 -18.25 -3.72 -3.42
CA ASN A 109 -19.42 -3.79 -4.32
C ASN A 109 -20.24 -5.05 -4.07
N ASN A 110 -19.61 -6.20 -3.83
CA ASN A 110 -20.26 -7.46 -3.49
C ASN A 110 -21.02 -7.34 -2.16
N MET A 111 -20.43 -6.71 -1.15
CA MET A 111 -21.08 -6.45 0.13
C MET A 111 -22.34 -5.58 -0.05
N GLU A 112 -22.26 -4.49 -0.80
CA GLU A 112 -23.41 -3.60 -1.04
C GLU A 112 -24.52 -4.31 -1.84
N ALA A 113 -24.16 -5.08 -2.88
CA ALA A 113 -25.12 -5.88 -3.64
C ALA A 113 -25.81 -6.96 -2.78
N PHE A 114 -25.06 -7.61 -1.89
CA PHE A 114 -25.64 -8.53 -0.91
C PHE A 114 -26.66 -7.84 -0.01
N LEU A 115 -26.32 -6.66 0.54
CA LEU A 115 -27.22 -5.92 1.42
C LEU A 115 -28.50 -5.50 0.70
N GLU A 116 -28.40 -5.03 -0.54
CA GLU A 116 -29.55 -4.67 -1.38
C GLU A 116 -30.42 -5.88 -1.72
N GLY A 117 -29.82 -7.00 -2.10
CA GLY A 117 -30.50 -8.24 -2.39
C GLY A 117 -31.27 -8.79 -1.18
N MET A 118 -30.62 -8.84 -0.02
CA MET A 118 -31.24 -9.27 1.24
C MET A 118 -32.37 -8.34 1.67
N GLU A 119 -32.23 -7.02 1.49
CA GLU A 119 -33.32 -6.07 1.78
C GLU A 119 -34.49 -6.25 0.82
N THR A 120 -34.25 -6.51 -0.45
CA THR A 120 -35.28 -6.83 -1.44
C THR A 120 -36.09 -8.07 -1.02
N LEU A 121 -35.41 -9.15 -0.60
CA LEU A 121 -36.06 -10.35 -0.08
C LEU A 121 -36.83 -10.06 1.20
N ARG A 122 -36.25 -9.28 2.12
CA ARG A 122 -36.94 -8.90 3.36
C ARG A 122 -38.24 -8.14 3.07
N VAL A 123 -38.18 -7.14 2.20
CA VAL A 123 -39.39 -6.35 1.86
C VAL A 123 -40.44 -7.22 1.18
N LYS A 124 -40.04 -8.16 0.32
CA LYS A 124 -40.93 -9.08 -0.38
C LYS A 124 -41.68 -10.04 0.58
N HIS A 125 -40.93 -10.64 1.53
CA HIS A 125 -41.44 -11.73 2.36
C HIS A 125 -41.85 -11.30 3.78
N TYR A 126 -41.18 -10.27 4.33
CA TYR A 126 -41.35 -9.78 5.70
C TYR A 126 -41.40 -8.24 5.75
N PRO A 127 -42.31 -7.57 5.02
CA PRO A 127 -42.30 -6.10 4.88
C PRO A 127 -42.40 -5.37 6.21
N GLN A 128 -43.10 -5.93 7.20
CA GLN A 128 -43.27 -5.32 8.52
C GLN A 128 -42.14 -5.66 9.51
N CYS A 129 -41.23 -6.58 9.16
CA CYS A 129 -40.21 -7.05 10.07
C CYS A 129 -38.85 -6.41 9.75
N TRP A 130 -38.71 -5.11 10.03
CA TRP A 130 -37.46 -4.37 9.84
C TRP A 130 -36.30 -4.95 10.67
N LYS A 131 -36.55 -5.70 11.73
CA LYS A 131 -35.55 -6.37 12.55
C LYS A 131 -34.67 -7.36 11.77
N TYR A 132 -35.15 -7.88 10.64
CA TYR A 132 -34.42 -8.82 9.79
C TYR A 132 -33.48 -8.12 8.77
N LYS A 133 -33.40 -6.79 8.82
CA LYS A 133 -32.51 -6.01 7.97
C LYS A 133 -31.07 -6.43 8.20
N GLN A 134 -30.31 -6.51 7.11
CA GLN A 134 -28.88 -6.69 7.14
C GLN A 134 -28.17 -5.33 7.10
N ASP A 135 -27.03 -5.24 7.73
CA ASP A 135 -26.16 -4.06 7.68
C ASP A 135 -24.70 -4.47 7.38
N ARG A 136 -23.82 -3.49 7.21
CA ARG A 136 -22.40 -3.75 6.89
C ARG A 136 -21.67 -4.48 8.01
N HIS A 137 -22.11 -4.26 9.26
CA HIS A 137 -21.59 -5.02 10.38
C HIS A 137 -21.89 -6.51 10.23
N ALA A 138 -23.16 -6.88 10.00
CA ALA A 138 -23.56 -8.27 9.81
C ALA A 138 -22.85 -8.90 8.59
N ALA A 139 -22.79 -8.18 7.45
CA ALA A 139 -22.11 -8.66 6.26
C ALA A 139 -20.60 -8.90 6.51
N SER A 140 -19.93 -8.03 7.24
CA SER A 140 -18.51 -8.22 7.61
C SER A 140 -18.31 -9.39 8.56
N CYS A 141 -19.26 -9.64 9.47
CA CYS A 141 -19.25 -10.85 10.31
C CYS A 141 -19.36 -12.12 9.46
N TYR A 142 -20.27 -12.14 8.48
CA TYR A 142 -20.39 -13.30 7.59
C TYR A 142 -19.13 -13.53 6.78
N LEU A 143 -18.55 -12.51 6.18
CA LEU A 143 -17.26 -12.61 5.51
C LEU A 143 -16.19 -13.20 6.42
N CYS A 144 -16.07 -12.71 7.65
CA CYS A 144 -15.10 -13.20 8.63
C CYS A 144 -15.39 -14.66 9.04
N PHE A 145 -16.64 -15.08 9.20
CA PHE A 145 -16.94 -16.46 9.59
C PHE A 145 -16.60 -17.46 8.49
N PHE A 146 -16.78 -17.11 7.23
CA PHE A 146 -16.45 -17.96 6.10
C PHE A 146 -14.96 -17.93 5.74
N ALA A 147 -14.33 -16.76 5.81
CA ALA A 147 -12.92 -16.54 5.46
C ALA A 147 -12.26 -15.56 6.46
N PRO A 148 -11.97 -16.01 7.70
CA PRO A 148 -11.48 -15.12 8.76
C PRO A 148 -10.08 -14.56 8.48
N ASP A 149 -9.24 -15.27 7.72
CA ASP A 149 -7.89 -14.81 7.39
C ASP A 149 -7.86 -13.75 6.29
N ASP A 150 -8.97 -13.55 5.59
CA ASP A 150 -9.11 -12.58 4.50
C ASP A 150 -9.96 -11.37 4.88
N ASN A 151 -10.68 -11.43 6.02
CA ASN A 151 -11.71 -10.45 6.34
C ASN A 151 -11.65 -9.94 7.77
N PHE A 152 -11.92 -8.64 7.94
CA PHE A 152 -12.06 -7.99 9.24
C PHE A 152 -13.55 -7.77 9.56
N ILE A 153 -13.92 -7.95 10.84
CA ILE A 153 -15.23 -7.53 11.34
C ILE A 153 -15.26 -6.02 11.46
N TYR A 154 -16.26 -5.39 10.86
CA TYR A 154 -16.47 -3.94 10.92
C TYR A 154 -17.62 -3.61 11.87
N HIS A 155 -17.36 -2.79 12.88
CA HIS A 155 -18.40 -2.19 13.72
C HIS A 155 -18.17 -0.68 13.81
N TYR A 156 -19.15 0.10 13.33
CA TYR A 156 -18.98 1.53 13.09
C TYR A 156 -18.44 2.30 14.29
N THR A 157 -19.06 2.13 15.46
CA THR A 157 -18.72 2.92 16.66
C THR A 157 -17.28 2.63 17.11
N GLU A 158 -16.89 1.37 17.15
CA GLU A 158 -15.55 0.93 17.57
C GLU A 158 -14.48 1.40 16.59
N VAL A 159 -14.75 1.29 15.31
CA VAL A 159 -13.82 1.71 14.25
C VAL A 159 -13.65 3.23 14.23
N GLU A 160 -14.74 4.00 14.32
CA GLU A 160 -14.68 5.47 14.29
C GLU A 160 -13.93 6.02 15.51
N GLU A 161 -14.24 5.54 16.73
CA GLU A 161 -13.54 5.97 17.93
C GLU A 161 -12.08 5.54 17.96
N PHE A 162 -11.77 4.33 17.48
CA PHE A 162 -10.40 3.87 17.39
C PHE A 162 -9.60 4.71 16.38
N ALA A 163 -10.10 4.88 15.15
CA ALA A 163 -9.47 5.67 14.11
C ALA A 163 -9.17 7.11 14.57
N LYS A 164 -10.10 7.72 15.30
CA LYS A 164 -9.95 9.05 15.89
C LYS A 164 -8.79 9.10 16.90
N HIS A 165 -8.71 8.15 17.83
CA HIS A 165 -7.70 8.16 18.90
C HIS A 165 -6.30 7.79 18.41
N ILE A 166 -6.18 6.99 17.34
CA ILE A 166 -4.91 6.75 16.66
C ILE A 166 -4.60 7.79 15.58
N GLU A 167 -5.40 8.85 15.47
CA GLU A 167 -5.24 9.93 14.48
C GLU A 167 -5.08 9.37 13.06
N TYR A 168 -5.96 8.44 12.65
CA TYR A 168 -5.89 7.86 11.31
C TYR A 168 -6.22 8.92 10.25
N GLY A 169 -5.30 9.10 9.29
CA GLY A 169 -5.34 10.21 8.33
C GLY A 169 -6.19 9.95 7.08
N ILE A 170 -6.83 8.78 6.98
CA ILE A 170 -7.72 8.45 5.85
C ILE A 170 -9.14 8.37 6.36
N ASP A 171 -10.09 9.01 5.66
CA ASP A 171 -11.50 8.93 6.02
C ASP A 171 -12.08 7.56 5.63
N ILE A 172 -12.47 6.78 6.64
CA ILE A 172 -13.15 5.48 6.46
C ILE A 172 -14.61 5.68 6.01
N GLY A 173 -15.16 6.87 6.23
CA GLY A 173 -16.54 7.17 5.91
C GLY A 173 -17.55 6.45 6.79
N SER A 174 -18.82 6.66 6.51
CA SER A 174 -19.94 6.01 7.20
C SER A 174 -21.18 5.96 6.32
N GLY A 175 -22.13 5.08 6.61
CA GLY A 175 -23.33 4.96 5.80
C GLY A 175 -22.97 4.72 4.32
N GLU A 176 -23.56 5.49 3.40
CA GLU A 176 -23.31 5.37 1.96
C GLU A 176 -21.87 5.74 1.55
N ASN A 177 -21.16 6.51 2.39
CA ASN A 177 -19.77 6.91 2.14
C ASN A 177 -18.75 5.96 2.80
N PHE A 178 -19.17 4.80 3.29
CA PHE A 178 -18.27 3.81 3.88
C PHE A 178 -17.26 3.31 2.85
N ARG A 179 -16.00 3.22 3.27
CA ARG A 179 -14.86 2.82 2.45
C ARG A 179 -14.18 1.60 3.07
N LEU A 180 -14.45 0.44 2.50
CA LEU A 180 -13.85 -0.82 2.94
C LEU A 180 -12.33 -0.83 2.73
N ASP A 181 -11.85 -0.23 1.63
CA ASP A 181 -10.43 -0.07 1.33
C ASP A 181 -9.67 0.69 2.42
N ALA A 182 -10.24 1.81 2.86
CA ALA A 182 -9.66 2.62 3.92
C ALA A 182 -9.66 1.90 5.28
N TYR A 183 -10.73 1.15 5.57
CA TYR A 183 -10.84 0.35 6.78
C TYR A 183 -9.82 -0.79 6.80
N TYR A 184 -9.72 -1.58 5.74
CA TYR A 184 -8.76 -2.69 5.65
C TYR A 184 -7.32 -2.19 5.70
N LYS A 185 -7.03 -1.08 5.02
CA LYS A 185 -5.71 -0.44 5.10
C LYS A 185 -5.34 -0.07 6.54
N MET A 186 -6.28 0.53 7.30
CA MET A 186 -6.04 0.82 8.72
C MET A 186 -5.75 -0.46 9.51
N CYS A 187 -6.54 -1.52 9.31
CA CYS A 187 -6.36 -2.79 10.01
C CYS A 187 -4.98 -3.41 9.71
N TYR A 188 -4.54 -3.42 8.45
CA TYR A 188 -3.20 -3.92 8.09
C TYR A 188 -2.08 -3.06 8.68
N GLU A 189 -2.22 -1.74 8.70
CA GLU A 189 -1.23 -0.87 9.37
C GLU A 189 -1.16 -1.13 10.88
N VAL A 190 -2.29 -1.45 11.52
CA VAL A 190 -2.33 -1.87 12.93
C VAL A 190 -1.64 -3.22 13.13
N ILE A 191 -1.85 -4.19 12.23
CA ILE A 191 -1.18 -5.50 12.29
C ILE A 191 0.34 -5.35 12.22
N GLU A 192 0.87 -4.46 11.37
CA GLU A 192 2.31 -4.25 11.29
C GLU A 192 2.89 -3.76 12.64
N VAL A 193 2.18 -2.91 13.36
CA VAL A 193 2.60 -2.49 14.69
C VAL A 193 2.43 -3.62 15.73
N LEU A 194 1.37 -4.43 15.61
CA LEU A 194 1.16 -5.59 16.51
C LEU A 194 2.26 -6.64 16.38
N LYS A 195 2.79 -6.86 15.17
CA LYS A 195 3.90 -7.79 14.93
C LYS A 195 5.17 -7.43 15.71
N GLU A 196 5.34 -6.15 16.08
CA GLU A 196 6.44 -5.70 16.95
C GLU A 196 6.21 -6.08 18.45
N SER A 197 4.97 -6.40 18.83
CA SER A 197 4.57 -6.66 20.24
C SER A 197 4.59 -8.15 20.58
N MET A 198 5.78 -8.77 20.51
CA MET A 198 5.95 -10.21 20.70
C MET A 198 5.39 -10.73 22.03
N SER A 199 5.44 -9.93 23.11
CA SER A 199 4.88 -10.30 24.42
C SER A 199 3.37 -10.49 24.34
N LEU A 200 2.65 -9.53 23.73
CA LEU A 200 1.21 -9.63 23.52
C LEU A 200 0.87 -10.84 22.65
N LEU A 201 1.56 -11.03 21.52
CA LEU A 201 1.28 -12.13 20.59
C LEU A 201 1.48 -13.51 21.26
N ASN A 202 2.52 -13.67 22.06
CA ASN A 202 2.76 -14.91 22.81
C ASN A 202 1.67 -15.18 23.86
N LYS A 203 1.25 -14.15 24.60
CA LYS A 203 0.13 -14.26 25.56
C LYS A 203 -1.18 -14.61 24.83
N GLN A 204 -1.49 -13.89 23.75
CA GLN A 204 -2.67 -14.16 22.92
C GLN A 204 -2.72 -15.60 22.45
N LYS A 205 -1.61 -16.08 21.86
CA LYS A 205 -1.49 -17.46 21.38
C LYS A 205 -1.71 -18.48 22.50
N ALA A 206 -1.23 -18.21 23.71
CA ALA A 206 -1.44 -19.09 24.85
C ALA A 206 -2.93 -19.17 25.24
N PHE A 207 -3.68 -18.06 25.16
CA PHE A 207 -5.11 -18.02 25.48
C PHE A 207 -5.97 -18.75 24.44
N ILE A 208 -5.63 -18.68 23.15
CA ILE A 208 -6.39 -19.30 22.05
C ILE A 208 -5.82 -20.66 21.61
N SER A 209 -4.98 -21.31 22.42
CA SER A 209 -4.31 -22.57 22.07
C SER A 209 -5.22 -23.82 22.13
N ALA A 210 -6.39 -23.73 22.74
CA ALA A 210 -7.34 -24.83 22.80
C ALA A 210 -8.16 -24.95 21.50
N ASP A 211 -8.54 -26.18 21.12
CA ASP A 211 -9.27 -26.48 19.87
C ASP A 211 -10.65 -25.78 19.76
N GLU A 212 -11.18 -25.27 20.87
CA GLU A 212 -12.43 -24.51 20.87
C GLU A 212 -12.30 -23.10 20.30
N PHE A 213 -11.06 -22.61 20.08
CA PHE A 213 -10.78 -21.29 19.57
C PHE A 213 -10.23 -21.34 18.15
N TYR A 214 -10.65 -20.38 17.32
CA TYR A 214 -10.05 -20.16 16.03
C TYR A 214 -8.58 -19.71 16.17
N ASN A 215 -7.67 -20.36 15.44
CA ASN A 215 -6.26 -20.01 15.41
C ASN A 215 -6.05 -18.78 14.50
N ASP A 216 -6.09 -17.58 15.08
CA ASP A 216 -6.03 -16.27 14.43
C ASP A 216 -4.58 -15.90 14.06
N GLU A 217 -3.96 -16.64 13.12
CA GLU A 217 -2.59 -16.35 12.66
C GLU A 217 -2.52 -15.04 11.87
N SER A 218 -3.60 -14.68 11.21
CA SER A 218 -3.74 -13.42 10.48
C SER A 218 -3.87 -12.19 11.38
N LEU A 219 -4.18 -12.37 12.68
CA LEU A 219 -4.44 -11.33 13.68
C LEU A 219 -5.70 -10.50 13.41
N HIS A 220 -6.56 -10.92 12.52
CA HIS A 220 -7.74 -10.15 12.11
C HIS A 220 -8.75 -10.02 13.26
N LEU A 221 -9.00 -11.10 13.99
CA LEU A 221 -9.84 -11.05 15.19
C LEU A 221 -9.20 -10.27 16.33
N LEU A 222 -7.87 -10.36 16.47
CA LEU A 222 -7.15 -9.60 17.50
C LEU A 222 -7.26 -8.09 17.25
N VAL A 223 -7.11 -7.63 16.01
CA VAL A 223 -7.30 -6.21 15.65
C VAL A 223 -8.70 -5.74 16.02
N PHE A 224 -9.72 -6.50 15.61
CA PHE A 224 -11.11 -6.17 15.96
C PHE A 224 -11.33 -6.16 17.48
N ASN A 225 -10.78 -7.15 18.19
CA ASN A 225 -10.94 -7.24 19.64
C ASN A 225 -10.25 -6.08 20.38
N ILE A 226 -9.10 -5.60 19.92
CA ILE A 226 -8.45 -4.40 20.46
C ILE A 226 -9.35 -3.17 20.30
N MET A 227 -9.91 -2.94 19.10
CA MET A 227 -10.86 -1.84 18.85
C MET A 227 -12.07 -1.93 19.75
N TRP A 228 -12.67 -3.11 19.84
CA TRP A 228 -13.82 -3.40 20.68
C TRP A 228 -13.53 -3.14 22.17
N CYS A 229 -12.44 -3.69 22.68
CA CYS A 229 -12.08 -3.55 24.10
C CYS A 229 -11.68 -2.10 24.43
N ALA A 230 -11.02 -1.40 23.52
CA ALA A 230 -10.64 -0.01 23.73
C ALA A 230 -11.86 0.87 23.96
N ASN A 231 -12.95 0.64 23.21
CA ASN A 231 -14.22 1.34 23.39
C ASN A 231 -14.99 0.83 24.63
N THR A 232 -15.17 -0.47 24.74
CA THR A 232 -15.98 -1.09 25.81
C THR A 232 -15.41 -0.82 27.20
N TYR A 233 -14.10 -0.85 27.37
CA TYR A 233 -13.41 -0.67 28.65
C TYR A 233 -12.73 0.70 28.78
N ASN A 234 -13.05 1.65 27.89
CA ASN A 234 -12.59 3.04 27.93
C ASN A 234 -11.06 3.16 28.04
N PHE A 235 -10.31 2.48 27.16
CA PHE A 235 -8.85 2.58 27.11
C PHE A 235 -8.38 3.94 26.63
N TYR A 236 -9.25 4.72 26.04
CA TYR A 236 -9.00 6.08 25.56
C TYR A 236 -8.86 7.12 26.68
N ASN A 237 -9.19 6.74 27.93
CA ASN A 237 -9.15 7.67 29.05
C ASN A 237 -7.76 8.28 29.24
N GLY A 238 -7.69 9.62 29.23
CA GLY A 238 -6.44 10.35 29.38
C GLY A 238 -5.57 10.39 28.11
N MET A 239 -6.06 9.89 26.97
CA MET A 239 -5.38 10.05 25.69
C MET A 239 -5.78 11.39 25.05
N THR A 240 -4.78 12.08 24.50
CA THR A 240 -4.98 13.24 23.66
C THR A 240 -4.83 12.87 22.19
N HIS A 241 -5.64 13.45 21.34
CA HIS A 241 -5.58 13.24 19.90
C HIS A 241 -6.00 14.52 19.15
N ARG A 242 -5.55 14.66 17.91
CA ARG A 242 -6.03 15.68 16.98
C ARG A 242 -7.46 15.38 16.54
N SER A 243 -8.15 16.39 16.04
CA SER A 243 -9.44 16.14 15.39
C SER A 243 -9.26 15.34 14.10
N LYS A 244 -10.28 14.60 13.69
CA LYS A 244 -10.30 13.84 12.42
C LYS A 244 -9.90 14.71 11.22
N LYS A 245 -10.41 15.94 11.17
CA LYS A 245 -10.11 16.91 10.09
C LYS A 245 -8.62 17.29 10.05
N GLU A 246 -8.00 17.49 11.20
CA GLU A 246 -6.57 17.82 11.31
C GLU A 246 -5.71 16.62 10.93
N SER A 247 -6.08 15.39 11.34
CA SER A 247 -5.38 14.16 11.00
C SER A 247 -5.40 13.91 9.49
N ILE A 248 -6.54 14.08 8.83
CA ILE A 248 -6.68 13.95 7.37
C ILE A 248 -5.84 15.00 6.66
N LYS A 249 -5.87 16.25 7.13
CA LYS A 249 -5.07 17.33 6.52
C LYS A 249 -3.57 17.05 6.61
N GLU A 250 -3.10 16.62 7.76
CA GLU A 250 -1.68 16.29 7.99
C GLU A 250 -1.22 15.13 7.08
N TYR A 251 -2.03 14.07 6.98
CA TYR A 251 -1.76 12.95 6.10
C TYR A 251 -1.65 13.37 4.63
N THR A 252 -2.58 14.22 4.16
CA THR A 252 -2.57 14.74 2.79
C THR A 252 -1.30 15.55 2.50
N LEU A 253 -0.89 16.41 3.44
CA LEU A 253 0.35 17.20 3.32
C LEU A 253 1.59 16.29 3.29
N GLN A 254 1.60 15.25 4.09
CA GLN A 254 2.68 14.27 4.12
C GLN A 254 2.81 13.53 2.78
N GLN A 255 1.69 13.06 2.22
CA GLN A 255 1.68 12.42 0.90
C GLN A 255 2.16 13.35 -0.23
N LEU A 256 1.76 14.63 -0.19
CA LEU A 256 2.24 15.61 -1.18
C LEU A 256 3.76 15.79 -1.10
N ARG A 257 4.32 15.93 0.11
CA ARG A 257 5.77 16.06 0.33
C ARG A 257 6.54 14.80 -0.13
N GLU A 258 6.01 13.62 0.15
CA GLU A 258 6.60 12.34 -0.28
C GLU A 258 6.60 12.22 -1.80
N LYS A 259 5.52 12.62 -2.46
CA LYS A 259 5.41 12.64 -3.92
C LYS A 259 6.41 13.60 -4.54
N GLU A 260 6.47 14.85 -4.05
CA GLU A 260 7.43 15.86 -4.50
C GLU A 260 8.88 15.38 -4.34
N ARG A 261 9.18 14.74 -3.20
CA ARG A 261 10.50 14.16 -2.94
C ARG A 261 10.83 13.01 -3.91
N ALA A 262 9.89 12.12 -4.17
CA ALA A 262 10.08 11.02 -5.11
C ALA A 262 10.31 11.54 -6.54
N GLU A 263 9.55 12.54 -7.00
CA GLU A 263 9.73 13.19 -8.30
C GLU A 263 11.11 13.88 -8.41
N TYR A 264 11.55 14.55 -7.34
CA TYR A 264 12.87 15.13 -7.26
C TYR A 264 13.99 14.08 -7.39
N GLU A 265 13.93 12.98 -6.65
CA GLU A 265 14.92 11.91 -6.70
C GLU A 265 14.98 11.24 -8.08
N VAL A 266 13.85 11.00 -8.71
CA VAL A 266 13.80 10.44 -10.07
C VAL A 266 14.50 11.37 -11.06
N LYS A 267 14.21 12.67 -11.02
CA LYS A 267 14.84 13.66 -11.89
C LYS A 267 16.35 13.79 -11.64
N ARG A 268 16.74 13.81 -10.37
CA ARG A 268 18.15 13.88 -9.96
C ARG A 268 18.93 12.66 -10.45
N ASN A 269 18.40 11.47 -10.28
CA ASN A 269 19.06 10.23 -10.70
C ASN A 269 19.21 10.16 -12.23
N ALA A 270 18.18 10.56 -12.99
CA ALA A 270 18.26 10.63 -14.45
C ALA A 270 19.39 11.56 -14.94
N LEU A 271 19.56 12.74 -14.31
CA LEU A 271 20.66 13.65 -14.63
C LEU A 271 22.02 13.04 -14.28
N LEU A 272 22.14 12.38 -13.13
CA LEU A 272 23.39 11.73 -12.72
C LEU A 272 23.79 10.59 -13.65
N ASP A 273 22.84 9.79 -14.11
CA ASP A 273 23.10 8.71 -15.07
C ASP A 273 23.57 9.24 -16.43
N GLU A 274 22.93 10.31 -16.94
CA GLU A 274 23.36 10.94 -18.20
C GLU A 274 24.75 11.59 -18.08
N ILE A 275 25.03 12.27 -16.96
CA ILE A 275 26.36 12.83 -16.65
C ILE A 275 27.42 11.73 -16.68
N LYS A 276 27.17 10.64 -15.94
CA LYS A 276 28.10 9.51 -15.85
C LYS A 276 28.38 8.87 -17.20
N GLN A 277 27.32 8.71 -18.02
CA GLN A 277 27.47 8.18 -19.38
C GLN A 277 28.33 9.09 -20.25
N LEU A 278 28.10 10.41 -20.20
CA LEU A 278 28.90 11.38 -20.96
C LEU A 278 30.36 11.44 -20.47
N GLU A 279 30.63 11.31 -19.17
CA GLU A 279 32.00 11.24 -18.64
C GLU A 279 32.74 10.01 -19.17
N ILE A 280 32.09 8.85 -19.24
CA ILE A 280 32.66 7.62 -19.83
C ILE A 280 32.93 7.82 -21.31
N GLU A 281 32.02 8.41 -22.06
CA GLU A 281 32.19 8.67 -23.48
C GLU A 281 33.34 9.67 -23.73
N LEU A 282 33.43 10.73 -22.93
CA LEU A 282 34.49 11.74 -23.05
C LEU A 282 35.88 11.18 -22.72
N SER A 283 35.96 10.26 -21.77
CA SER A 283 37.27 9.63 -21.44
C SER A 283 37.86 8.85 -22.62
N GLY A 284 37.02 8.30 -23.51
CA GLY A 284 37.51 7.61 -24.73
C GLY A 284 38.25 8.52 -25.72
N TYR A 285 38.01 9.83 -25.67
CA TYR A 285 38.74 10.78 -26.55
C TYR A 285 40.17 11.08 -26.07
N GLU A 286 40.49 10.83 -24.79
CA GLU A 286 41.85 11.00 -24.24
C GLU A 286 42.82 9.97 -24.80
N ASP A 287 42.32 8.83 -25.28
CA ASP A 287 43.12 7.76 -25.89
C ASP A 287 43.50 8.05 -27.34
N ILE A 288 42.91 9.08 -27.97
CA ILE A 288 43.13 9.44 -29.37
C ILE A 288 44.40 10.32 -29.45
N SER A 289 45.50 9.75 -29.90
CA SER A 289 46.76 10.48 -30.06
C SER A 289 47.04 10.84 -31.50
N LEU A 290 47.27 12.11 -31.75
CA LEU A 290 47.71 12.69 -33.02
C LEU A 290 49.17 13.13 -32.97
N ILE A 291 49.90 12.90 -31.88
CA ILE A 291 51.32 13.28 -31.74
C ILE A 291 52.13 12.57 -32.82
N GLY A 292 52.96 13.33 -33.55
CA GLY A 292 53.74 12.83 -34.66
C GLY A 292 53.07 12.87 -36.03
N VAL A 293 51.71 13.15 -36.07
CA VAL A 293 50.98 13.28 -37.34
C VAL A 293 51.41 14.54 -38.07
N GLN A 294 51.63 14.41 -39.40
CA GLN A 294 51.91 15.53 -40.27
C GLN A 294 50.64 16.27 -40.67
N VAL A 295 50.69 17.59 -40.62
CA VAL A 295 49.56 18.45 -40.99
C VAL A 295 50.06 19.62 -41.84
N SER A 296 49.19 20.18 -42.68
CA SER A 296 49.57 21.33 -43.50
C SER A 296 48.85 22.60 -43.06
N ASP A 297 49.52 23.72 -43.00
CA ASP A 297 48.89 25.03 -42.78
C ASP A 297 47.97 25.37 -43.98
N LYS A 298 46.72 25.68 -43.72
CA LYS A 298 45.66 25.89 -44.78
C LYS A 298 45.94 27.07 -45.70
N ILE A 299 46.73 28.04 -45.24
CA ILE A 299 47.00 29.30 -45.97
C ILE A 299 48.34 29.20 -46.72
N THR A 300 49.35 28.72 -46.06
CA THR A 300 50.70 28.69 -46.61
C THR A 300 51.09 27.38 -47.27
N GLY A 301 50.38 26.29 -46.97
CA GLY A 301 50.69 24.92 -47.40
C GLY A 301 51.94 24.32 -46.74
N VAL A 302 52.55 25.01 -45.79
CA VAL A 302 53.71 24.52 -45.07
C VAL A 302 53.33 23.32 -44.23
N VAL A 303 54.14 22.25 -44.31
CA VAL A 303 53.92 21.02 -43.51
C VAL A 303 54.59 21.20 -42.14
N GLY A 304 53.88 20.82 -41.11
CA GLY A 304 54.34 20.75 -39.72
C GLY A 304 53.99 19.41 -39.09
N VAL A 305 54.47 19.17 -37.88
CA VAL A 305 54.22 17.95 -37.10
C VAL A 305 53.59 18.34 -35.78
N ILE A 306 52.60 17.58 -35.35
CA ILE A 306 51.95 17.74 -34.04
C ILE A 306 52.94 17.27 -32.97
N VAL A 307 53.33 18.16 -32.06
CA VAL A 307 54.30 17.90 -30.98
C VAL A 307 53.70 17.80 -29.61
N GLU A 308 52.50 18.39 -29.41
CA GLU A 308 51.77 18.30 -28.16
C GLU A 308 50.26 18.20 -28.50
N GLN A 309 49.53 17.52 -27.64
CA GLN A 309 48.07 17.38 -27.72
C GLN A 309 47.45 17.36 -26.33
N ASN A 310 46.34 18.08 -26.19
CA ASN A 310 45.44 18.00 -25.04
C ASN A 310 44.02 17.85 -25.57
N VAL A 311 43.59 16.60 -25.72
CA VAL A 311 42.38 16.15 -26.40
C VAL A 311 42.24 16.81 -27.77
N ASN A 312 41.44 17.85 -27.94
CA ASN A 312 41.21 18.57 -29.23
C ASN A 312 42.07 19.80 -29.43
N GLU A 313 42.95 20.14 -28.46
CA GLU A 313 43.96 21.20 -28.59
C GLU A 313 45.28 20.59 -29.03
N ILE A 314 45.84 21.09 -30.14
CA ILE A 314 47.13 20.59 -30.66
C ILE A 314 48.14 21.72 -30.84
N THR A 315 49.39 21.40 -30.57
CA THR A 315 50.51 22.27 -30.88
C THR A 315 51.28 21.70 -32.09
N VAL A 316 51.40 22.47 -33.16
CA VAL A 316 52.07 22.08 -34.40
C VAL A 316 53.39 22.83 -34.50
N GLN A 317 54.49 22.07 -34.68
CA GLN A 317 55.84 22.61 -34.99
C GLN A 317 56.03 22.70 -36.48
N TYR A 318 56.22 23.89 -37.00
CA TYR A 318 56.63 24.19 -38.31
C TYR A 318 58.17 24.53 -38.26
N ASP A 319 58.85 24.64 -39.39
CA ASP A 319 60.31 24.86 -39.43
C ASP A 319 60.88 25.89 -38.43
N LYS A 320 60.19 27.02 -38.26
CA LYS A 320 60.64 28.15 -37.41
C LYS A 320 59.63 28.65 -36.43
N VAL A 321 58.39 28.04 -36.38
CA VAL A 321 57.26 28.57 -35.61
C VAL A 321 56.45 27.43 -35.06
N THR A 322 56.05 27.56 -33.82
CA THR A 322 55.08 26.68 -33.18
C THR A 322 53.74 27.41 -33.13
N LYS A 323 52.64 26.72 -33.48
CA LYS A 323 51.29 27.27 -33.42
C LYS A 323 50.37 26.30 -32.72
N MET A 324 49.44 26.83 -31.90
CA MET A 324 48.41 26.08 -31.24
C MET A 324 47.10 26.21 -32.03
N TYR A 325 46.35 25.12 -32.11
CA TYR A 325 45.04 25.04 -32.80
C TYR A 325 44.09 24.22 -32.01
N ILE A 326 42.75 24.50 -32.21
CA ILE A 326 41.64 23.67 -31.74
C ILE A 326 41.09 22.94 -32.95
N ILE A 327 40.97 21.61 -32.83
CA ILE A 327 40.37 20.76 -33.88
C ILE A 327 38.86 20.75 -33.70
N ASN A 328 38.18 21.56 -34.51
CA ASN A 328 36.71 21.59 -34.55
C ASN A 328 36.26 22.27 -35.86
N LYS A 329 35.11 21.87 -36.42
CA LYS A 329 34.52 22.45 -37.65
C LYS A 329 34.36 23.98 -37.58
N LYS A 330 34.13 24.54 -36.40
CA LYS A 330 33.95 25.99 -36.17
C LYS A 330 35.22 26.81 -36.42
N TYR A 331 36.40 26.22 -36.29
CA TYR A 331 37.67 26.93 -36.41
C TYR A 331 38.26 26.79 -37.79
N LYS A 332 38.09 27.80 -38.67
CA LYS A 332 38.58 27.82 -40.05
C LYS A 332 40.12 27.87 -40.19
N SER A 333 40.81 28.33 -39.13
CA SER A 333 42.29 28.48 -39.10
C SER A 333 43.04 27.21 -38.71
N ARG A 334 42.34 26.11 -38.37
CA ARG A 334 42.98 24.84 -38.03
C ARG A 334 43.82 24.29 -39.20
N PRO A 335 44.85 23.46 -38.94
CA PRO A 335 45.63 22.84 -40.00
C PRO A 335 44.76 21.81 -40.76
N ARG A 336 45.25 21.37 -41.92
CA ARG A 336 44.63 20.31 -42.75
C ARG A 336 45.33 18.99 -42.42
N PHE A 337 44.56 17.95 -42.10
CA PHE A 337 44.96 16.57 -41.94
C PHE A 337 44.83 15.81 -43.28
N GLU A 338 45.48 14.62 -43.42
CA GLU A 338 45.25 13.73 -44.56
C GLU A 338 43.79 13.24 -44.58
N ASP A 339 43.28 12.81 -43.45
CA ASP A 339 41.88 12.40 -43.23
C ASP A 339 41.10 13.51 -42.52
N ASP A 340 41.11 14.74 -43.10
CA ASP A 340 40.63 15.97 -42.46
C ASP A 340 39.17 15.89 -41.99
N GLU A 341 38.25 15.24 -42.76
CA GLU A 341 36.85 15.18 -42.45
C GLU A 341 36.59 14.28 -41.22
N GLU A 342 37.21 13.10 -41.15
CA GLU A 342 37.02 12.14 -40.05
C GLU A 342 37.58 12.68 -38.72
N ILE A 343 38.80 13.16 -38.72
CA ILE A 343 39.45 13.71 -37.52
C ILE A 343 38.69 14.91 -36.98
N VAL A 344 38.24 15.80 -37.85
CA VAL A 344 37.49 16.99 -37.43
C VAL A 344 36.10 16.64 -36.91
N GLU A 345 35.44 15.61 -37.46
CA GLU A 345 34.16 15.13 -36.95
C GLU A 345 34.27 14.61 -35.51
N ILE A 346 35.25 13.73 -35.27
CA ILE A 346 35.49 13.15 -33.95
C ILE A 346 35.66 14.24 -32.87
N PHE A 347 36.53 15.22 -33.11
CA PHE A 347 36.76 16.28 -32.13
C PHE A 347 35.66 17.35 -32.08
N THR A 348 34.80 17.46 -33.10
CA THR A 348 33.59 18.26 -33.05
C THR A 348 32.55 17.61 -32.12
N GLU A 349 32.40 16.30 -32.21
CA GLU A 349 31.57 15.48 -31.30
C GLU A 349 32.00 15.59 -29.84
N TYR A 350 33.32 15.57 -29.59
CA TYR A 350 33.88 15.79 -28.24
C TYR A 350 33.41 17.12 -27.65
N ASP A 351 33.56 18.23 -28.40
CA ASP A 351 33.13 19.55 -27.93
C ASP A 351 31.61 19.63 -27.65
N GLU A 352 30.80 18.97 -28.47
CA GLU A 352 29.34 18.93 -28.28
C GLU A 352 28.97 18.14 -27.03
N LYS A 353 29.59 16.98 -26.81
CA LYS A 353 29.39 16.17 -25.58
C LYS A 353 29.88 16.91 -24.34
N LYS A 354 31.02 17.59 -24.39
CA LYS A 354 31.53 18.42 -23.29
C LYS A 354 30.59 19.57 -22.95
N ALA A 355 30.05 20.26 -23.94
CA ALA A 355 29.06 21.32 -23.74
C ALA A 355 27.77 20.77 -23.12
N ARG A 356 27.34 19.55 -23.51
CA ARG A 356 26.18 18.87 -22.92
C ARG A 356 26.44 18.50 -21.45
N LEU A 357 27.62 17.97 -21.14
CA LEU A 357 28.03 17.66 -19.76
C LEU A 357 28.00 18.90 -18.88
N ASP A 358 28.57 20.01 -19.33
CA ASP A 358 28.57 21.29 -18.61
C ASP A 358 27.15 21.85 -18.40
N PHE A 359 26.25 21.61 -19.35
CA PHE A 359 24.85 21.98 -19.21
C PHE A 359 24.16 21.13 -18.13
N LEU A 360 24.32 19.81 -18.16
CA LEU A 360 23.71 18.90 -17.18
C LEU A 360 24.22 19.12 -15.75
N CYS A 361 25.52 19.37 -15.59
CA CYS A 361 26.10 19.73 -14.30
C CYS A 361 25.48 21.03 -13.72
N ARG A 362 25.21 22.01 -14.57
CA ARG A 362 24.50 23.23 -14.15
C ARG A 362 23.06 22.98 -13.80
N GLU A 363 22.34 22.13 -14.54
CA GLU A 363 20.97 21.76 -14.22
C GLU A 363 20.90 20.95 -12.90
N LEU A 364 21.83 20.03 -12.67
CA LEU A 364 21.92 19.30 -11.41
C LEU A 364 22.18 20.23 -10.21
N ALA A 365 23.01 21.26 -10.39
CA ALA A 365 23.30 22.25 -9.34
C ALA A 365 22.12 23.20 -9.05
N ARG A 366 21.13 23.30 -9.93
CA ARG A 366 19.91 24.12 -9.77
C ARG A 366 18.74 23.34 -9.17
N LEU A 367 18.80 22.03 -9.21
CA LEU A 367 17.84 21.16 -8.57
C LEU A 367 17.94 21.25 -7.06
#